data_1c351c80115577327bb1badaa33f8cef
#
_entry.id   1c351c80115577327bb1badaa33f8cef
#
_cell.length_a   1.000
_cell.length_b   1.000
_cell.length_c   1.000
_cell.angle_alpha   90.00
_cell.angle_beta   90.00
_cell.angle_gamma   90.00
#
_symmetry.space_group_name_H-M   'P 1'
#
loop_
_entity.id
_entity.type
_entity.pdbx_description
1 polymer ?
#
loop_
_entity_poly.entity_id
_entity_poly.type
_entity_poly.pdbx_seq_one_letter_code
_entity_poly.pdbx_strand_id
1 'polypeptide(L)'
;MKTKTNLTLLAALVVSSLLSPAAMAACNGTDLATCPAPFDARLPDAHTMLTWSQADRVVGFRNDYRNYAGDVFRHGNASPLLAAEKPLADVRYQVNGKTWGLQDYLERQNVSGMLVLKDGKIAFKYLGEGNTDSTLWTSRSVGKSVVSALVGVAIKEGKIHSLDDLVTQYEPDLKGTAWEGVTLKQLITHTSGVAWNEDYTNPKSDFARLTECEAKPGAYDCVRTLVKGLRREHPAGENWSYSSGGAWLLGDVLERATGMTLAAYLEKSIWQPYGMASDGVWHAYSKGQHDVGAHGFNATLEDWGRFGEFILHNGTLPSGRQILPEGWVKQSSDWTQAKGSVSEAHPKGLYGYQWWNNEVPANAVGVTPKVEDSLKDSLWALGIFGQMIMVNQKENLVIVQWSTWPQAEPSFSAQPLEASLMFSAIANALR
;
A
#
# COMPACT_ATOMS: atom_id res chain seq x y z
N MET A 1 -18.29 -43.63 59.51
CA MET A 1 -18.11 -44.03 58.12
C MET A 1 -17.79 -42.75 57.30
N LYS A 2 -16.54 -42.57 56.88
CA LYS A 2 -16.10 -41.43 56.11
C LYS A 2 -15.92 -41.85 54.66
N THR A 3 -16.76 -41.37 53.79
CA THR A 3 -16.65 -41.54 52.33
C THR A 3 -15.65 -40.59 51.79
N LYS A 4 -14.57 -41.09 51.19
CA LYS A 4 -13.58 -40.32 50.44
C LYS A 4 -14.06 -40.19 48.99
N THR A 5 -14.25 -38.97 48.57
CA THR A 5 -14.52 -38.64 47.15
C THR A 5 -13.17 -38.41 46.45
N ASN A 6 -12.85 -39.27 45.50
CA ASN A 6 -11.69 -39.11 44.63
C ASN A 6 -11.99 -38.08 43.53
N LEU A 7 -11.26 -36.98 43.54
CA LEU A 7 -11.23 -36.01 42.48
C LEU A 7 -10.18 -36.47 41.45
N THR A 8 -10.63 -36.93 40.31
CA THR A 8 -9.74 -37.22 39.17
C THR A 8 -9.48 -35.92 38.42
N LEU A 9 -8.25 -35.42 38.52
CA LEU A 9 -7.78 -34.31 37.69
C LEU A 9 -7.61 -34.84 36.24
N LEU A 10 -8.43 -34.35 35.31
CA LEU A 10 -8.15 -34.46 33.85
C LEU A 10 -7.11 -33.40 33.52
N ALA A 11 -5.88 -33.81 33.26
CA ALA A 11 -4.87 -32.98 32.68
C ALA A 11 -5.19 -32.86 31.16
N ALA A 12 -5.64 -31.68 30.74
CA ALA A 12 -5.73 -31.33 29.31
C ALA A 12 -4.30 -31.15 28.79
N LEU A 13 -3.85 -32.12 27.97
CA LEU A 13 -2.64 -31.94 27.16
C LEU A 13 -2.94 -30.88 26.11
N VAL A 14 -2.42 -29.68 26.33
CA VAL A 14 -2.25 -28.70 25.24
C VAL A 14 -1.08 -29.21 24.40
N VAL A 15 -1.37 -29.86 23.31
CA VAL A 15 -0.40 -30.14 22.25
C VAL A 15 -0.15 -28.81 21.53
N SER A 16 0.79 -28.03 22.04
CA SER A 16 1.41 -26.97 21.25
C SER A 16 2.22 -27.65 20.16
N SER A 17 1.69 -27.73 18.94
CA SER A 17 2.43 -28.07 17.76
C SER A 17 3.49 -26.98 17.53
N LEU A 18 4.67 -27.19 18.10
CA LEU A 18 5.87 -26.45 17.72
C LEU A 18 6.16 -26.80 16.25
N LEU A 19 5.69 -25.97 15.35
CA LEU A 19 6.12 -26.01 13.97
C LEU A 19 7.64 -25.78 13.97
N SER A 20 8.35 -26.76 13.44
CA SER A 20 9.81 -26.77 13.35
C SER A 20 10.28 -25.52 12.61
N PRO A 21 11.32 -24.81 13.08
CA PRO A 21 11.94 -23.70 12.36
C PRO A 21 12.39 -24.06 10.92
N ALA A 22 12.57 -25.33 10.63
CA ALA A 22 12.91 -25.83 9.31
C ALA A 22 11.79 -25.67 8.26
N ALA A 23 10.50 -25.59 8.68
CA ALA A 23 9.39 -25.38 7.74
C ALA A 23 9.30 -23.92 7.30
N MET A 24 9.72 -22.96 8.14
CA MET A 24 9.78 -21.53 7.78
C MET A 24 11.01 -21.20 6.92
N ALA A 25 12.13 -21.89 7.14
CA ALA A 25 13.33 -21.70 6.33
C ALA A 25 13.18 -22.19 4.88
N ALA A 26 12.28 -23.14 4.63
CA ALA A 26 12.04 -23.67 3.28
C ALA A 26 11.28 -22.69 2.36
N CYS A 27 10.61 -21.70 2.93
CA CYS A 27 9.86 -20.68 2.17
C CYS A 27 10.65 -19.42 1.85
N ASN A 28 11.78 -19.19 2.51
CA ASN A 28 12.66 -18.04 2.26
C ASN A 28 13.58 -18.21 1.03
N GLY A 29 13.32 -19.15 0.18
CA GLY A 29 14.36 -19.51 -0.75
C GLY A 29 14.10 -19.26 -2.22
N THR A 30 13.06 -19.75 -2.86
CA THR A 30 13.00 -19.71 -4.33
C THR A 30 11.61 -19.67 -4.93
N ASP A 31 10.57 -19.92 -4.17
CA ASP A 31 9.22 -19.89 -4.70
C ASP A 31 8.17 -19.64 -3.60
N LEU A 32 8.14 -18.41 -3.07
CA LEU A 32 7.17 -17.99 -2.05
C LEU A 32 5.73 -18.14 -2.53
N ALA A 33 5.48 -18.06 -3.83
CA ALA A 33 4.16 -18.25 -4.41
C ALA A 33 3.62 -19.68 -4.24
N THR A 34 4.48 -20.67 -4.10
CA THR A 34 4.12 -22.08 -3.88
C THR A 34 4.20 -22.50 -2.42
N CYS A 35 4.71 -21.67 -1.52
CA CYS A 35 4.78 -21.98 -0.11
C CYS A 35 3.39 -22.09 0.51
N PRO A 36 3.03 -23.21 1.16
CA PRO A 36 1.80 -23.26 1.91
C PRO A 36 1.90 -22.30 3.08
N ALA A 37 0.98 -21.35 3.20
CA ALA A 37 0.85 -20.60 4.43
C ALA A 37 0.56 -21.59 5.57
N PRO A 38 1.26 -21.51 6.71
CA PRO A 38 1.13 -22.51 7.76
C PRO A 38 -0.29 -22.60 8.35
N PHE A 39 -1.15 -21.61 8.05
CA PHE A 39 -2.48 -21.50 8.64
C PHE A 39 -3.63 -21.64 7.62
N ASP A 40 -3.38 -21.49 6.32
CA ASP A 40 -4.43 -21.34 5.32
C ASP A 40 -4.31 -22.46 4.26
N ALA A 41 -5.00 -23.54 4.51
CA ALA A 41 -5.04 -24.68 3.56
C ALA A 41 -5.89 -24.37 2.32
N ARG A 42 -6.84 -23.41 2.43
CA ARG A 42 -7.73 -23.01 1.34
C ARG A 42 -7.60 -21.51 1.13
N LEU A 43 -7.27 -21.12 -0.10
CA LEU A 43 -7.29 -19.73 -0.51
C LEU A 43 -8.66 -19.38 -1.11
N PRO A 44 -9.18 -18.17 -0.82
CA PRO A 44 -10.35 -17.67 -1.53
C PRO A 44 -10.00 -17.37 -2.99
N ASP A 45 -11.02 -17.46 -3.85
CA ASP A 45 -10.85 -17.12 -5.26
C ASP A 45 -10.54 -15.63 -5.44
N ALA A 46 -9.35 -15.32 -5.93
CA ALA A 46 -8.87 -13.94 -6.12
C ALA A 46 -9.78 -13.11 -7.05
N HIS A 47 -10.48 -13.75 -7.98
CA HIS A 47 -11.37 -13.08 -8.92
C HIS A 47 -12.63 -12.52 -8.26
N THR A 48 -12.99 -13.02 -7.09
CA THR A 48 -14.15 -12.58 -6.32
C THR A 48 -13.79 -11.65 -5.17
N MET A 49 -12.55 -11.14 -5.15
CA MET A 49 -11.97 -10.37 -4.05
C MET A 49 -12.86 -9.22 -3.56
N LEU A 50 -13.51 -8.51 -4.45
CA LEU A 50 -14.40 -7.39 -4.09
C LEU A 50 -15.62 -7.82 -3.27
N THR A 51 -16.00 -9.10 -3.32
CA THR A 51 -17.17 -9.67 -2.63
C THR A 51 -16.82 -10.66 -1.53
N TRP A 52 -15.53 -10.80 -1.19
CA TRP A 52 -15.09 -11.71 -0.13
C TRP A 52 -15.78 -11.43 1.20
N SER A 53 -16.07 -12.48 1.93
CA SER A 53 -16.46 -12.40 3.35
C SER A 53 -15.30 -11.82 4.19
N GLN A 54 -15.59 -11.42 5.43
CA GLN A 54 -14.55 -10.96 6.36
C GLN A 54 -13.44 -12.01 6.55
N ALA A 55 -13.83 -13.28 6.74
CA ALA A 55 -12.89 -14.38 6.90
C ALA A 55 -12.04 -14.60 5.63
N ASP A 56 -12.66 -14.51 4.44
CA ASP A 56 -11.93 -14.65 3.18
C ASP A 56 -10.97 -13.48 2.95
N ARG A 57 -11.32 -12.25 3.37
CA ARG A 57 -10.39 -11.10 3.28
C ARG A 57 -9.16 -11.30 4.14
N VAL A 58 -9.31 -11.76 5.38
CA VAL A 58 -8.19 -12.04 6.29
C VAL A 58 -7.24 -13.06 5.66
N VAL A 59 -7.79 -14.21 5.23
CA VAL A 59 -6.99 -15.27 4.58
C VAL A 59 -6.41 -14.79 3.25
N GLY A 60 -7.24 -14.17 2.42
CA GLY A 60 -6.87 -13.75 1.09
C GLY A 60 -5.78 -12.68 1.08
N PHE A 61 -5.85 -11.68 1.96
CA PHE A 61 -4.87 -10.57 1.94
C PHE A 61 -3.48 -10.97 2.44
N ARG A 62 -3.38 -11.88 3.42
CA ARG A 62 -2.08 -12.40 3.86
C ARG A 62 -1.50 -13.49 2.95
N ASN A 63 -2.25 -13.95 1.96
CA ASN A 63 -1.84 -14.95 0.99
C ASN A 63 -1.96 -14.46 -0.47
N ASP A 64 -2.22 -13.19 -0.68
CA ASP A 64 -2.50 -12.63 -2.00
C ASP A 64 -1.35 -12.90 -2.99
N TYR A 65 -0.11 -12.87 -2.50
CA TYR A 65 1.09 -13.19 -3.26
C TYR A 65 1.11 -14.63 -3.84
N ARG A 66 0.25 -15.52 -3.35
CA ARG A 66 0.13 -16.91 -3.83
C ARG A 66 -0.85 -17.07 -4.98
N ASN A 67 -1.64 -16.05 -5.27
CA ASN A 67 -2.64 -16.07 -6.34
C ASN A 67 -2.08 -15.69 -7.71
N TYR A 68 -0.85 -15.20 -7.75
CA TYR A 68 -0.19 -14.71 -8.96
C TYR A 68 1.19 -15.36 -9.12
N ALA A 69 1.74 -15.31 -10.31
CA ALA A 69 3.17 -15.46 -10.44
C ALA A 69 3.82 -14.33 -9.62
N GLY A 70 4.82 -14.63 -8.83
CA GLY A 70 5.41 -13.66 -7.91
C GLY A 70 6.90 -13.50 -8.15
N ASP A 71 7.37 -12.28 -8.26
CA ASP A 71 8.78 -11.94 -8.25
C ASP A 71 9.19 -11.55 -6.84
N VAL A 72 10.15 -12.32 -6.29
CA VAL A 72 10.69 -12.10 -4.95
C VAL A 72 11.72 -10.98 -5.01
N PHE A 73 11.56 -9.99 -4.14
CA PHE A 73 12.60 -9.01 -3.84
C PHE A 73 13.19 -9.32 -2.46
N ARG A 74 14.52 -9.50 -2.44
CA ARG A 74 15.22 -10.00 -1.27
C ARG A 74 15.68 -8.88 -0.37
N HIS A 75 15.62 -9.12 0.94
CA HIS A 75 16.21 -8.23 1.93
C HIS A 75 17.76 -8.29 1.89
N GLY A 76 18.37 -7.28 2.48
CA GLY A 76 19.80 -7.22 2.75
C GLY A 76 20.11 -7.39 4.24
N ASN A 77 21.06 -6.63 4.73
CA ASN A 77 21.32 -6.52 6.16
C ASN A 77 20.25 -5.65 6.80
N ALA A 78 19.45 -6.22 7.68
CA ALA A 78 18.33 -5.52 8.30
C ALA A 78 18.79 -4.34 9.17
N SER A 79 18.13 -3.20 9.00
CA SER A 79 18.18 -2.09 9.95
C SER A 79 17.16 -2.35 11.07
N PRO A 80 17.61 -2.51 12.34
CA PRO A 80 16.67 -2.83 13.42
C PRO A 80 15.75 -1.64 13.70
N LEU A 81 14.45 -1.93 13.88
CA LEU A 81 13.50 -1.00 14.48
C LEU A 81 13.49 -1.24 15.99
N LEU A 82 13.92 -0.25 16.76
CA LEU A 82 13.96 -0.33 18.20
C LEU A 82 12.63 0.10 18.80
N ALA A 83 12.30 -0.43 19.98
CA ALA A 83 11.15 0.05 20.75
C ALA A 83 11.37 1.48 21.24
N ALA A 84 10.32 2.29 21.23
CA ALA A 84 10.35 3.61 21.84
C ALA A 84 10.46 3.51 23.37
N GLU A 85 11.16 4.46 23.99
CA GLU A 85 11.26 4.53 25.46
C GLU A 85 9.90 4.81 26.10
N LYS A 86 9.05 5.56 25.39
CA LYS A 86 7.67 5.83 25.78
C LYS A 86 6.75 5.21 24.73
N PRO A 87 6.21 4.02 24.97
CA PRO A 87 5.24 3.44 24.07
C PRO A 87 3.94 4.27 24.08
N LEU A 88 3.18 4.15 23.00
CA LEU A 88 1.88 4.79 22.89
C LEU A 88 0.98 4.34 24.04
N ALA A 89 0.51 5.29 24.83
CA ALA A 89 -0.39 5.04 25.95
C ALA A 89 -1.85 4.95 25.46
N ASP A 90 -2.81 5.02 26.40
CA ASP A 90 -4.25 5.02 26.11
C ASP A 90 -4.61 6.24 25.22
N VAL A 91 -4.94 5.97 23.97
CA VAL A 91 -5.33 6.97 22.99
C VAL A 91 -6.83 6.90 22.76
N ARG A 92 -7.47 8.05 22.74
CA ARG A 92 -8.91 8.17 22.54
C ARG A 92 -9.25 9.15 21.46
N TYR A 93 -10.27 8.83 20.69
CA TYR A 93 -10.86 9.71 19.67
C TYR A 93 -12.38 9.80 19.84
N GLN A 94 -12.99 10.78 19.24
CA GLN A 94 -14.44 10.99 19.29
C GLN A 94 -15.01 10.96 17.88
N VAL A 95 -16.08 10.20 17.70
CA VAL A 95 -16.88 10.19 16.48
C VAL A 95 -18.35 10.02 16.84
N ASN A 96 -19.21 10.81 16.20
CA ASN A 96 -20.68 10.78 16.42
C ASN A 96 -21.07 10.93 17.91
N GLY A 97 -20.39 11.81 18.64
CA GLY A 97 -20.64 12.09 20.05
C GLY A 97 -20.22 10.99 21.03
N LYS A 98 -19.55 9.94 20.56
CA LYS A 98 -19.01 8.85 21.39
C LYS A 98 -17.50 8.90 21.41
N THR A 99 -16.92 8.55 22.56
CA THR A 99 -15.48 8.40 22.75
C THR A 99 -15.10 6.92 22.66
N TRP A 100 -14.08 6.62 21.86
CA TRP A 100 -13.55 5.29 21.62
C TRP A 100 -12.07 5.25 21.95
N GLY A 101 -11.59 4.10 22.43
CA GLY A 101 -10.16 3.85 22.65
C GLY A 101 -9.48 3.19 21.47
N LEU A 102 -8.16 2.95 21.60
CA LEU A 102 -7.38 2.28 20.59
C LEU A 102 -7.86 0.85 20.33
N GLN A 103 -8.21 0.09 21.38
CA GLN A 103 -8.73 -1.28 21.19
C GLN A 103 -10.07 -1.27 20.44
N ASP A 104 -10.98 -0.34 20.79
CA ASP A 104 -12.25 -0.20 20.06
C ASP A 104 -11.99 0.12 18.56
N TYR A 105 -10.98 0.96 18.29
CA TYR A 105 -10.59 1.30 16.94
C TYR A 105 -10.12 0.07 16.15
N LEU A 106 -9.24 -0.75 16.72
CA LEU A 106 -8.73 -1.96 16.07
C LEU A 106 -9.87 -2.90 15.65
N GLU A 107 -10.86 -3.06 16.52
CA GLU A 107 -12.05 -3.89 16.24
C GLU A 107 -12.97 -3.27 15.20
N ARG A 108 -13.32 -1.98 15.36
CA ARG A 108 -14.24 -1.26 14.48
C ARG A 108 -13.71 -1.10 13.05
N GLN A 109 -12.38 -1.02 12.91
CA GLN A 109 -11.69 -0.88 11.63
C GLN A 109 -11.27 -2.23 11.03
N ASN A 110 -11.58 -3.35 11.67
CA ASN A 110 -11.12 -4.68 11.25
C ASN A 110 -9.60 -4.66 10.97
N VAL A 111 -8.85 -4.09 11.92
CA VAL A 111 -7.40 -3.96 11.79
C VAL A 111 -6.73 -5.31 11.97
N SER A 112 -6.00 -5.75 10.95
CA SER A 112 -5.23 -7.00 10.95
C SER A 112 -3.74 -6.77 11.29
N GLY A 113 -3.28 -5.53 11.18
CA GLY A 113 -1.94 -5.11 11.59
C GLY A 113 -1.86 -3.59 11.71
N MET A 114 -1.17 -3.10 12.74
CA MET A 114 -0.90 -1.67 12.92
C MET A 114 0.49 -1.45 13.48
N LEU A 115 1.21 -0.49 12.91
CA LEU A 115 2.53 -0.08 13.36
C LEU A 115 2.58 1.44 13.44
N VAL A 116 3.06 1.95 14.57
CA VAL A 116 3.32 3.38 14.77
C VAL A 116 4.80 3.57 15.03
N LEU A 117 5.47 4.30 14.16
CA LEU A 117 6.87 4.70 14.32
C LEU A 117 6.91 6.18 14.66
N LYS A 118 7.52 6.51 15.78
CA LYS A 118 7.80 7.88 16.22
C LYS A 118 9.30 8.04 16.39
N ASP A 119 9.88 9.02 15.71
CA ASP A 119 11.32 9.26 15.72
C ASP A 119 12.14 8.00 15.36
N GLY A 120 11.65 7.23 14.39
CA GLY A 120 12.26 5.98 13.91
C GLY A 120 12.15 4.80 14.86
N LYS A 121 11.36 4.90 15.94
CA LYS A 121 11.19 3.85 16.96
C LYS A 121 9.74 3.38 17.04
N ILE A 122 9.54 2.09 17.35
CA ILE A 122 8.21 1.48 17.49
C ILE A 122 7.55 2.01 18.76
N ALA A 123 6.57 2.92 18.60
CA ALA A 123 5.71 3.40 19.67
C ALA A 123 4.52 2.47 19.93
N PHE A 124 4.03 1.80 18.87
CA PHE A 124 2.97 0.81 18.96
C PHE A 124 3.09 -0.22 17.84
N LYS A 125 2.78 -1.47 18.15
CA LYS A 125 2.68 -2.56 17.17
C LYS A 125 1.55 -3.51 17.58
N TYR A 126 0.72 -3.84 16.60
CA TYR A 126 -0.37 -4.79 16.74
C TYR A 126 -0.40 -5.74 15.54
N LEU A 127 -0.57 -7.01 15.80
CA LEU A 127 -0.81 -8.05 14.80
C LEU A 127 -2.03 -8.86 15.26
N GLY A 128 -3.11 -8.72 14.50
CA GLY A 128 -4.37 -9.41 14.75
C GLY A 128 -4.61 -10.55 13.77
N GLU A 129 -5.72 -11.26 13.94
CA GLU A 129 -6.25 -12.26 13.00
C GLU A 129 -5.25 -13.41 12.70
N GLY A 130 -4.34 -13.71 13.63
CA GLY A 130 -3.31 -14.74 13.45
C GLY A 130 -2.12 -14.32 12.58
N ASN A 131 -1.99 -13.05 12.23
CA ASN A 131 -0.81 -12.52 11.57
C ASN A 131 0.41 -12.54 12.51
N THR A 132 1.59 -12.66 11.93
CA THR A 132 2.89 -12.72 12.62
C THR A 132 3.86 -11.73 12.00
N ASP A 133 5.04 -11.57 12.60
CA ASP A 133 6.11 -10.72 12.07
C ASP A 133 6.58 -11.13 10.67
N SER A 134 6.35 -12.37 10.29
CA SER A 134 6.69 -12.89 8.96
C SER A 134 5.53 -12.87 7.95
N THR A 135 4.35 -12.42 8.36
CA THR A 135 3.20 -12.33 7.44
C THR A 135 3.48 -11.31 6.36
N LEU A 136 3.38 -11.75 5.10
CA LEU A 136 3.33 -10.86 3.95
C LEU A 136 1.88 -10.42 3.72
N TRP A 137 1.66 -9.13 3.64
CA TRP A 137 0.34 -8.57 3.45
C TRP A 137 0.26 -7.78 2.15
N THR A 138 -0.86 -7.91 1.46
CA THR A 138 -1.07 -7.25 0.17
C THR A 138 -1.22 -5.75 0.31
N SER A 139 -0.52 -5.01 -0.54
CA SER A 139 -0.56 -3.55 -0.54
C SER A 139 -1.83 -2.94 -1.12
N ARG A 140 -2.48 -3.66 -2.03
CA ARG A 140 -3.41 -3.02 -2.94
C ARG A 140 -2.80 -1.74 -3.53
N SER A 141 -3.52 -0.66 -3.61
CA SER A 141 -3.03 0.58 -4.23
C SER A 141 -1.90 1.31 -3.47
N VAL A 142 -1.54 0.89 -2.25
CA VAL A 142 -0.32 1.38 -1.58
C VAL A 142 0.92 1.09 -2.44
N GLY A 143 0.91 0.02 -3.23
CA GLY A 143 1.98 -0.32 -4.18
C GLY A 143 2.28 0.79 -5.20
N LYS A 144 1.28 1.60 -5.57
CA LYS A 144 1.46 2.76 -6.46
C LYS A 144 2.45 3.78 -5.89
N SER A 145 2.44 3.98 -4.58
CA SER A 145 3.38 4.88 -3.89
C SER A 145 4.79 4.31 -3.88
N VAL A 146 4.94 2.98 -3.84
CA VAL A 146 6.24 2.32 -4.02
C VAL A 146 6.76 2.53 -5.45
N VAL A 147 5.91 2.34 -6.46
CA VAL A 147 6.26 2.63 -7.88
C VAL A 147 6.68 4.09 -8.04
N SER A 148 5.97 5.03 -7.40
CA SER A 148 6.36 6.44 -7.42
C SER A 148 7.78 6.67 -6.88
N ALA A 149 8.14 6.05 -5.77
CA ALA A 149 9.50 6.14 -5.24
C ALA A 149 10.53 5.58 -6.24
N LEU A 150 10.22 4.45 -6.89
CA LEU A 150 11.09 3.87 -7.91
C LEU A 150 11.24 4.77 -9.14
N VAL A 151 10.18 5.48 -9.57
CA VAL A 151 10.28 6.51 -10.62
C VAL A 151 11.23 7.62 -10.20
N GLY A 152 11.14 8.08 -8.94
CA GLY A 152 12.09 9.05 -8.40
C GLY A 152 13.53 8.57 -8.44
N VAL A 153 13.77 7.32 -8.05
CA VAL A 153 15.11 6.69 -8.14
C VAL A 153 15.58 6.61 -9.60
N ALA A 154 14.70 6.20 -10.54
CA ALA A 154 15.03 6.10 -11.95
C ALA A 154 15.43 7.46 -12.56
N ILE A 155 14.78 8.54 -12.14
CA ILE A 155 15.16 9.91 -12.51
C ILE A 155 16.53 10.26 -11.92
N LYS A 156 16.77 9.98 -10.64
CA LYS A 156 18.05 10.23 -9.99
C LYS A 156 19.20 9.46 -10.61
N GLU A 157 18.94 8.26 -11.13
CA GLU A 157 19.91 7.41 -11.85
C GLU A 157 20.04 7.76 -13.34
N GLY A 158 19.23 8.68 -13.87
CA GLY A 158 19.20 9.05 -15.28
C GLY A 158 18.62 7.96 -16.21
N LYS A 159 17.87 7.00 -15.68
CA LYS A 159 17.12 5.99 -16.45
C LYS A 159 15.86 6.58 -17.07
N ILE A 160 15.23 7.50 -16.36
CA ILE A 160 14.20 8.41 -16.83
C ILE A 160 14.83 9.80 -16.82
N HIS A 161 14.69 10.55 -17.91
CA HIS A 161 15.31 11.86 -18.01
C HIS A 161 14.57 12.87 -17.12
N SER A 162 13.24 12.94 -17.22
CA SER A 162 12.41 13.80 -16.37
C SER A 162 10.95 13.34 -16.37
N LEU A 163 10.13 13.92 -15.49
CA LEU A 163 8.68 13.72 -15.52
C LEU A 163 8.00 14.42 -16.74
N ASP A 164 8.72 15.27 -17.45
CA ASP A 164 8.21 15.90 -18.69
C ASP A 164 8.41 15.00 -19.93
N ASP A 165 9.13 13.88 -19.78
CA ASP A 165 9.27 12.90 -20.84
C ASP A 165 7.90 12.35 -21.25
N LEU A 166 7.71 12.11 -22.55
CA LEU A 166 6.47 11.52 -23.04
C LEU A 166 6.44 10.01 -22.76
N VAL A 167 5.28 9.51 -22.39
CA VAL A 167 5.03 8.05 -22.24
C VAL A 167 5.48 7.28 -23.46
N THR A 168 5.23 7.82 -24.66
CA THR A 168 5.60 7.21 -25.94
C THR A 168 7.10 7.17 -26.26
N GLN A 169 7.95 7.79 -25.44
CA GLN A 169 9.41 7.61 -25.52
C GLN A 169 9.83 6.23 -24.98
N TYR A 170 9.13 5.73 -23.97
CA TYR A 170 9.35 4.43 -23.34
C TYR A 170 8.43 3.36 -23.95
N GLU A 171 7.24 3.76 -24.40
CA GLU A 171 6.19 2.93 -24.98
C GLU A 171 5.86 3.35 -26.42
N PRO A 172 6.76 3.12 -27.41
CA PRO A 172 6.60 3.67 -28.77
C PRO A 172 5.38 3.13 -29.50
N ASP A 173 4.86 1.96 -29.14
CA ASP A 173 3.65 1.38 -29.74
C ASP A 173 2.34 2.01 -29.21
N LEU A 174 2.43 2.95 -28.28
CA LEU A 174 1.31 3.80 -27.85
C LEU A 174 1.14 5.06 -28.72
N LYS A 175 2.01 5.29 -29.70
CA LYS A 175 1.79 6.33 -30.70
C LYS A 175 0.50 6.07 -31.48
N GLY A 176 -0.27 7.12 -31.74
CA GLY A 176 -1.59 7.02 -32.37
C GLY A 176 -2.72 6.57 -31.44
N THR A 177 -2.43 6.36 -30.13
CA THR A 177 -3.44 6.03 -29.11
C THR A 177 -3.78 7.24 -28.23
N ALA A 178 -4.69 7.04 -27.28
CA ALA A 178 -5.03 8.09 -26.32
C ALA A 178 -3.84 8.51 -25.41
N TRP A 179 -2.78 7.73 -25.37
CA TRP A 179 -1.57 8.00 -24.57
C TRP A 179 -0.55 8.87 -25.30
N GLU A 180 -0.73 9.13 -26.60
CA GLU A 180 0.15 10.04 -27.32
C GLU A 180 0.08 11.46 -26.75
N GLY A 181 1.24 12.06 -26.51
CA GLY A 181 1.36 13.39 -25.91
C GLY A 181 1.17 13.45 -24.40
N VAL A 182 0.94 12.32 -23.72
CA VAL A 182 0.91 12.25 -22.26
C VAL A 182 2.33 12.21 -21.72
N THR A 183 2.63 13.06 -20.73
CA THR A 183 3.91 13.05 -20.01
C THR A 183 3.88 12.09 -18.82
N LEU A 184 5.05 11.69 -18.32
CA LEU A 184 5.14 10.90 -17.09
C LEU A 184 4.58 11.66 -15.89
N LYS A 185 4.67 13.00 -15.88
CA LYS A 185 4.07 13.83 -14.85
C LYS A 185 2.55 13.68 -14.82
N GLN A 186 1.92 13.74 -15.99
CA GLN A 186 0.48 13.57 -16.12
C GLN A 186 0.04 12.14 -15.80
N LEU A 187 0.89 11.15 -16.06
CA LEU A 187 0.63 9.76 -15.70
C LEU A 187 0.71 9.55 -14.18
N ILE A 188 1.79 10.00 -13.53
CA ILE A 188 2.01 9.81 -12.08
C ILE A 188 1.01 10.60 -11.22
N THR A 189 0.48 11.72 -11.73
CA THR A 189 -0.52 12.55 -11.04
C THR A 189 -1.97 12.21 -11.38
N HIS A 190 -2.21 11.18 -12.21
CA HIS A 190 -3.54 10.81 -12.69
C HIS A 190 -4.27 11.94 -13.43
N THR A 191 -3.53 12.72 -14.24
CA THR A 191 -4.09 13.79 -15.07
C THR A 191 -3.87 13.55 -16.57
N SER A 192 -3.76 12.28 -16.97
CA SER A 192 -3.51 11.91 -18.37
C SER A 192 -4.62 12.34 -19.34
N GLY A 193 -5.82 12.57 -18.85
CA GLY A 193 -7.01 12.82 -19.69
C GLY A 193 -7.52 11.59 -20.45
N VAL A 194 -6.92 10.42 -20.21
CA VAL A 194 -7.39 9.13 -20.74
C VAL A 194 -8.51 8.62 -19.84
N ALA A 195 -9.62 8.20 -20.47
CA ALA A 195 -10.80 7.72 -19.76
C ALA A 195 -10.49 6.45 -18.96
N TRP A 196 -10.96 6.41 -17.72
CA TRP A 196 -10.87 5.24 -16.86
C TRP A 196 -12.02 5.24 -15.86
N ASN A 197 -12.69 4.10 -15.74
CA ASN A 197 -13.73 3.89 -14.73
C ASN A 197 -13.21 2.97 -13.63
N GLU A 198 -12.93 3.55 -12.45
CA GLU A 198 -12.44 2.85 -11.26
C GLU A 198 -13.56 2.34 -10.34
N ASP A 199 -14.83 2.39 -10.74
CA ASP A 199 -15.96 1.97 -9.89
C ASP A 199 -15.88 0.48 -9.54
N TYR A 200 -15.52 0.18 -8.28
CA TYR A 200 -15.37 -1.18 -7.75
C TYR A 200 -16.69 -1.94 -7.60
N THR A 201 -17.82 -1.25 -7.68
CA THR A 201 -19.15 -1.86 -7.56
C THR A 201 -19.76 -2.19 -8.92
N ASN A 202 -19.21 -1.63 -9.99
CA ASN A 202 -19.70 -1.81 -11.35
C ASN A 202 -18.95 -2.94 -12.07
N PRO A 203 -19.57 -4.08 -12.37
CA PRO A 203 -18.92 -5.20 -13.06
C PRO A 203 -18.51 -4.89 -14.52
N LYS A 204 -18.91 -3.73 -15.04
CA LYS A 204 -18.53 -3.24 -16.40
C LYS A 204 -17.50 -2.12 -16.35
N SER A 205 -17.00 -1.77 -15.18
CA SER A 205 -15.95 -0.76 -15.04
C SER A 205 -14.64 -1.21 -15.71
N ASP A 206 -13.76 -0.27 -15.99
CA ASP A 206 -12.44 -0.62 -16.52
C ASP A 206 -11.60 -1.36 -15.47
N PHE A 207 -11.82 -1.06 -14.18
CA PHE A 207 -11.21 -1.82 -13.09
C PHE A 207 -11.67 -3.28 -13.09
N ALA A 208 -12.98 -3.55 -13.27
CA ALA A 208 -13.49 -4.92 -13.36
C ALA A 208 -12.90 -5.66 -14.59
N ARG A 209 -12.74 -4.97 -15.72
CA ARG A 209 -12.09 -5.53 -16.92
C ARG A 209 -10.60 -5.79 -16.70
N LEU A 210 -9.90 -4.93 -15.93
CA LEU A 210 -8.51 -5.15 -15.54
C LEU A 210 -8.38 -6.45 -14.73
N THR A 211 -9.15 -6.59 -13.66
CA THR A 211 -9.13 -7.81 -12.82
C THR A 211 -9.54 -9.06 -13.60
N GLU A 212 -10.47 -8.95 -14.54
CA GLU A 212 -10.82 -10.05 -15.43
C GLU A 212 -9.65 -10.44 -16.35
N CYS A 213 -8.88 -9.47 -16.86
CA CYS A 213 -7.67 -9.75 -17.63
C CYS A 213 -6.60 -10.46 -16.77
N GLU A 214 -6.38 -9.99 -15.55
CA GLU A 214 -5.40 -10.55 -14.61
C GLU A 214 -5.71 -12.01 -14.24
N ALA A 215 -6.97 -12.39 -14.35
CA ALA A 215 -7.47 -13.74 -14.11
C ALA A 215 -7.16 -14.75 -15.20
N LYS A 216 -6.70 -14.35 -16.37
CA LYS A 216 -6.64 -15.19 -17.57
C LYS A 216 -5.20 -15.55 -17.95
N PRO A 217 -4.98 -16.69 -18.61
CA PRO A 217 -3.73 -16.92 -19.32
C PRO A 217 -3.44 -15.78 -20.31
N GLY A 218 -2.20 -15.32 -20.39
CA GLY A 218 -1.84 -14.15 -21.20
C GLY A 218 -2.31 -12.83 -20.62
N ALA A 219 -2.39 -12.75 -19.29
CA ALA A 219 -2.88 -11.60 -18.54
C ALA A 219 -2.18 -10.29 -18.94
N TYR A 220 -0.87 -10.28 -19.13
CA TYR A 220 -0.14 -9.09 -19.56
C TYR A 220 -0.67 -8.52 -20.88
N ASP A 221 -0.79 -9.37 -21.91
CA ASP A 221 -1.27 -8.93 -23.22
C ASP A 221 -2.73 -8.47 -23.17
N CYS A 222 -3.55 -9.10 -22.33
CA CYS A 222 -4.93 -8.70 -22.09
C CYS A 222 -5.01 -7.30 -21.48
N VAL A 223 -4.27 -7.05 -20.39
CA VAL A 223 -4.24 -5.75 -19.71
C VAL A 223 -3.63 -4.69 -20.63
N ARG A 224 -2.54 -5.02 -21.33
CA ARG A 224 -1.93 -4.11 -22.30
C ARG A 224 -2.90 -3.71 -23.42
N THR A 225 -3.65 -4.67 -23.95
CA THR A 225 -4.69 -4.41 -24.96
C THR A 225 -5.79 -3.52 -24.41
N LEU A 226 -6.25 -3.78 -23.19
CA LEU A 226 -7.23 -2.95 -22.49
C LEU A 226 -6.73 -1.51 -22.36
N VAL A 227 -5.53 -1.32 -21.79
CA VAL A 227 -4.95 0.01 -21.52
C VAL A 227 -4.67 0.76 -22.83
N LYS A 228 -4.13 0.08 -23.84
CA LYS A 228 -3.87 0.66 -25.17
C LYS A 228 -5.16 1.09 -25.89
N GLY A 229 -6.26 0.38 -25.69
CA GLY A 229 -7.55 0.61 -26.31
C GLY A 229 -8.42 1.68 -25.62
N LEU A 230 -7.97 2.28 -24.53
CA LEU A 230 -8.69 3.36 -23.87
C LEU A 230 -8.80 4.59 -24.76
N ARG A 231 -9.82 5.42 -24.54
CA ARG A 231 -10.06 6.63 -25.32
C ARG A 231 -9.60 7.87 -24.56
N ARG A 232 -9.26 8.93 -25.28
CA ARG A 232 -9.06 10.24 -24.69
C ARG A 232 -10.41 10.87 -24.37
N GLU A 233 -10.56 11.38 -23.15
CA GLU A 233 -11.79 12.04 -22.69
C GLU A 233 -11.57 13.53 -22.46
N HIS A 234 -10.40 13.91 -21.95
CA HIS A 234 -10.01 15.28 -21.68
C HIS A 234 -8.61 15.59 -22.22
N PRO A 235 -8.28 16.85 -22.43
CA PRO A 235 -6.89 17.25 -22.65
C PRO A 235 -6.00 16.81 -21.47
N ALA A 236 -4.79 16.36 -21.78
CA ALA A 236 -3.85 15.92 -20.74
C ALA A 236 -3.44 17.10 -19.84
N GLY A 237 -3.46 16.88 -18.52
CA GLY A 237 -3.12 17.86 -17.50
C GLY A 237 -4.28 18.70 -16.97
N GLU A 238 -5.49 18.58 -17.54
CA GLU A 238 -6.63 19.42 -17.13
C GLU A 238 -7.51 18.77 -16.06
N ASN A 239 -7.75 17.46 -16.16
CA ASN A 239 -8.66 16.75 -15.28
C ASN A 239 -7.92 15.65 -14.51
N TRP A 240 -8.17 15.59 -13.21
CA TRP A 240 -7.75 14.49 -12.38
C TRP A 240 -8.78 13.36 -12.43
N SER A 241 -8.30 12.14 -12.67
CA SER A 241 -9.12 10.93 -12.60
C SER A 241 -8.25 9.76 -12.16
N TYR A 242 -8.53 9.23 -10.97
CA TYR A 242 -7.79 8.09 -10.44
C TYR A 242 -7.87 6.91 -11.41
N SER A 243 -6.73 6.30 -11.73
CA SER A 243 -6.66 5.28 -12.77
C SER A 243 -5.67 4.17 -12.42
N SER A 244 -6.16 2.99 -12.08
CA SER A 244 -5.32 1.80 -11.95
C SER A 244 -4.70 1.40 -13.29
N GLY A 245 -5.37 1.62 -14.42
CA GLY A 245 -4.79 1.41 -15.76
C GLY A 245 -3.61 2.35 -16.07
N GLY A 246 -3.72 3.61 -15.64
CA GLY A 246 -2.60 4.57 -15.75
C GLY A 246 -1.44 4.21 -14.84
N ALA A 247 -1.71 3.75 -13.63
CA ALA A 247 -0.67 3.30 -12.70
C ALA A 247 0.01 2.00 -13.18
N TRP A 248 -0.75 1.09 -13.76
CA TRP A 248 -0.21 -0.09 -14.43
C TRP A 248 0.79 0.32 -15.53
N LEU A 249 0.39 1.25 -16.39
CA LEU A 249 1.24 1.75 -17.47
C LEU A 249 2.51 2.44 -16.94
N LEU A 250 2.42 3.15 -15.83
CA LEU A 250 3.60 3.77 -15.18
C LEU A 250 4.61 2.70 -14.73
N GLY A 251 4.14 1.56 -14.22
CA GLY A 251 4.98 0.41 -13.92
C GLY A 251 5.67 -0.15 -15.17
N ASP A 252 4.92 -0.35 -16.24
CA ASP A 252 5.46 -0.88 -17.52
C ASP A 252 6.52 0.07 -18.11
N VAL A 253 6.26 1.39 -18.10
CA VAL A 253 7.25 2.42 -18.47
C VAL A 253 8.52 2.31 -17.63
N LEU A 254 8.40 2.12 -16.32
CA LEU A 254 9.54 2.02 -15.43
C LEU A 254 10.37 0.76 -15.70
N GLU A 255 9.74 -0.38 -15.95
CA GLU A 255 10.43 -1.61 -16.35
C GLU A 255 11.20 -1.43 -17.67
N ARG A 256 10.61 -0.80 -18.66
CA ARG A 256 11.29 -0.50 -19.93
C ARG A 256 12.45 0.47 -19.77
N ALA A 257 12.28 1.52 -18.97
CA ALA A 257 13.32 2.51 -18.73
C ALA A 257 14.52 1.94 -17.98
N THR A 258 14.27 1.00 -17.05
CA THR A 258 15.33 0.41 -16.21
C THR A 258 15.90 -0.89 -16.77
N GLY A 259 15.14 -1.60 -17.61
CA GLY A 259 15.43 -2.94 -18.09
C GLY A 259 15.32 -4.01 -16.99
N MET A 260 14.57 -3.73 -15.91
CA MET A 260 14.38 -4.58 -14.75
C MET A 260 12.90 -4.67 -14.39
N THR A 261 12.45 -5.78 -13.79
CA THR A 261 11.11 -5.84 -13.18
C THR A 261 11.03 -4.88 -11.99
N LEU A 262 9.81 -4.50 -11.57
CA LEU A 262 9.64 -3.62 -10.41
C LEU A 262 10.24 -4.24 -9.15
N ALA A 263 10.05 -5.55 -8.94
CA ALA A 263 10.63 -6.30 -7.84
C ALA A 263 12.16 -6.22 -7.83
N ALA A 264 12.80 -6.53 -8.96
CA ALA A 264 14.26 -6.51 -9.07
C ALA A 264 14.83 -5.09 -8.90
N TYR A 265 14.12 -4.08 -9.41
CA TYR A 265 14.53 -2.69 -9.27
C TYR A 265 14.35 -2.18 -7.83
N LEU A 266 13.25 -2.56 -7.17
CA LEU A 266 13.00 -2.28 -5.75
C LEU A 266 14.09 -2.92 -4.87
N GLU A 267 14.38 -4.21 -5.09
CA GLU A 267 15.42 -4.94 -4.38
C GLU A 267 16.76 -4.20 -4.40
N LYS A 268 17.24 -3.92 -5.60
CA LYS A 268 18.53 -3.30 -5.83
C LYS A 268 18.63 -1.88 -5.30
N SER A 269 17.57 -1.07 -5.47
CA SER A 269 17.63 0.38 -5.30
C SER A 269 17.25 0.83 -3.90
N ILE A 270 16.25 0.18 -3.30
CA ILE A 270 15.67 0.59 -2.02
C ILE A 270 15.76 -0.54 -0.99
N TRP A 271 15.27 -1.74 -1.32
CA TRP A 271 14.99 -2.78 -0.33
C TRP A 271 16.24 -3.23 0.42
N GLN A 272 17.25 -3.69 -0.32
CA GLN A 272 18.53 -4.09 0.26
C GLN A 272 19.31 -2.90 0.83
N PRO A 273 19.51 -1.79 0.08
CA PRO A 273 20.34 -0.69 0.57
C PRO A 273 19.74 0.06 1.77
N TYR A 274 18.42 0.06 1.93
CA TYR A 274 17.76 0.68 3.09
C TYR A 274 17.83 -0.21 4.33
N GLY A 275 17.96 -1.52 4.16
CA GLY A 275 18.02 -2.48 5.25
C GLY A 275 16.64 -2.97 5.69
N MET A 276 15.81 -3.33 4.72
CA MET A 276 14.57 -4.05 4.98
C MET A 276 14.88 -5.41 5.59
N ALA A 277 14.00 -5.91 6.46
CA ALA A 277 14.28 -7.05 7.30
C ALA A 277 13.82 -8.39 6.72
N SER A 278 12.93 -8.36 5.75
CA SER A 278 12.33 -9.57 5.18
C SER A 278 12.24 -9.47 3.66
N ASP A 279 12.24 -10.63 3.02
CA ASP A 279 11.89 -10.73 1.61
C ASP A 279 10.43 -10.34 1.43
N GLY A 280 10.10 -9.77 0.28
CA GLY A 280 8.72 -9.54 -0.14
C GLY A 280 8.47 -10.14 -1.50
N VAL A 281 7.22 -10.04 -1.96
CA VAL A 281 6.80 -10.55 -3.27
C VAL A 281 6.03 -9.46 -4.00
N TRP A 282 6.39 -9.24 -5.25
CA TRP A 282 5.58 -8.44 -6.16
C TRP A 282 4.78 -9.34 -7.09
N HIS A 283 3.51 -9.04 -7.34
CA HIS A 283 2.73 -9.77 -8.33
C HIS A 283 3.30 -9.55 -9.72
N ALA A 284 3.57 -10.64 -10.43
CA ALA A 284 4.03 -10.63 -11.81
C ALA A 284 3.03 -11.35 -12.71
N TYR A 285 2.97 -10.97 -13.98
CA TYR A 285 2.17 -11.70 -14.98
C TYR A 285 2.82 -13.02 -15.36
N SER A 286 4.14 -13.06 -15.31
CA SER A 286 4.94 -14.28 -15.36
C SER A 286 6.25 -14.03 -14.62
N LYS A 287 6.84 -15.09 -14.06
CA LYS A 287 8.04 -14.99 -13.24
C LYS A 287 9.20 -14.32 -14.01
N GLY A 288 9.74 -13.26 -13.41
CA GLY A 288 10.83 -12.47 -14.00
C GLY A 288 10.39 -11.56 -15.15
N GLN A 289 9.10 -11.34 -15.34
CA GLN A 289 8.57 -10.52 -16.43
C GLN A 289 7.30 -9.79 -16.00
N HIS A 290 7.29 -8.47 -16.20
CA HIS A 290 6.11 -7.64 -16.08
C HIS A 290 5.39 -7.73 -14.72
N ASP A 291 5.90 -7.00 -13.78
CA ASP A 291 5.26 -6.82 -12.48
C ASP A 291 4.07 -5.86 -12.56
N VAL A 292 3.10 -6.03 -11.67
CA VAL A 292 1.86 -5.24 -11.69
C VAL A 292 2.08 -3.87 -11.06
N GLY A 293 2.16 -2.81 -11.86
CA GLY A 293 2.43 -1.45 -11.40
C GLY A 293 1.31 -0.80 -10.58
N ALA A 294 0.07 -1.28 -10.70
CA ALA A 294 -1.09 -0.70 -10.02
C ALA A 294 -1.29 -1.21 -8.58
N HIS A 295 -0.75 -2.37 -8.28
CA HIS A 295 -0.83 -3.07 -6.99
C HIS A 295 0.22 -4.19 -6.94
N GLY A 296 0.12 -5.13 -6.01
CA GLY A 296 0.91 -6.36 -6.07
C GLY A 296 2.13 -6.39 -5.16
N PHE A 297 2.47 -5.29 -4.50
CA PHE A 297 3.51 -5.26 -3.48
C PHE A 297 3.02 -5.98 -2.21
N ASN A 298 3.74 -7.00 -1.74
CA ASN A 298 3.44 -7.77 -0.53
C ASN A 298 4.69 -7.80 0.34
N ALA A 299 4.59 -7.31 1.58
CA ALA A 299 5.70 -7.25 2.51
C ALA A 299 5.22 -7.33 3.96
N THR A 300 6.16 -7.44 4.92
CA THR A 300 5.85 -7.48 6.35
C THR A 300 5.43 -6.11 6.88
N LEU A 301 4.74 -6.10 8.03
CA LEU A 301 4.26 -4.87 8.66
C LEU A 301 5.42 -3.90 8.99
N GLU A 302 6.51 -4.43 9.51
CA GLU A 302 7.68 -3.61 9.83
C GLU A 302 8.37 -3.06 8.58
N ASP A 303 8.41 -3.81 7.48
CA ASP A 303 9.02 -3.33 6.25
C ASP A 303 8.16 -2.30 5.53
N TRP A 304 6.83 -2.35 5.69
CA TRP A 304 5.97 -1.22 5.32
C TRP A 304 6.31 0.03 6.14
N GLY A 305 6.59 -0.14 7.44
CA GLY A 305 7.04 0.95 8.31
C GLY A 305 8.40 1.51 7.86
N ARG A 306 9.38 0.65 7.55
CA ARG A 306 10.69 1.08 7.03
C ARG A 306 10.57 1.80 5.70
N PHE A 307 9.65 1.38 4.82
CA PHE A 307 9.36 2.14 3.60
C PHE A 307 8.78 3.53 3.92
N GLY A 308 7.88 3.62 4.90
CA GLY A 308 7.38 4.90 5.40
C GLY A 308 8.51 5.79 5.94
N GLU A 309 9.44 5.24 6.71
CA GLU A 309 10.64 5.94 7.21
C GLU A 309 11.56 6.39 6.07
N PHE A 310 11.74 5.58 5.03
CA PHE A 310 12.49 5.96 3.83
C PHE A 310 11.90 7.21 3.17
N ILE A 311 10.59 7.29 3.05
CA ILE A 311 9.89 8.48 2.53
C ILE A 311 9.99 9.66 3.50
N LEU A 312 9.81 9.42 4.80
CA LEU A 312 9.93 10.43 5.86
C LEU A 312 11.29 11.15 5.82
N HIS A 313 12.34 10.42 5.49
CA HIS A 313 13.71 10.90 5.36
C HIS A 313 14.12 11.31 3.92
N ASN A 314 13.12 11.68 3.07
CA ASN A 314 13.34 12.15 1.70
C ASN A 314 14.13 11.18 0.81
N GLY A 315 13.97 9.87 1.01
CA GLY A 315 14.67 8.85 0.24
C GLY A 315 16.16 8.74 0.56
N THR A 316 16.55 9.07 1.80
CA THR A 316 17.93 8.96 2.27
C THR A 316 18.16 7.54 2.83
N LEU A 317 19.17 6.86 2.32
CA LEU A 317 19.61 5.55 2.82
C LEU A 317 20.35 5.70 4.16
N PRO A 318 20.47 4.62 4.96
CA PRO A 318 21.25 4.64 6.20
C PRO A 318 22.72 5.04 6.00
N SER A 319 23.25 4.86 4.78
CA SER A 319 24.60 5.33 4.39
C SER A 319 24.72 6.85 4.26
N GLY A 320 23.62 7.60 4.40
CA GLY A 320 23.55 9.04 4.16
C GLY A 320 23.36 9.41 2.68
N ARG A 321 23.35 8.47 1.76
CA ARG A 321 23.12 8.73 0.33
C ARG A 321 21.63 8.95 0.05
N GLN A 322 21.27 10.12 -0.48
CA GLN A 322 19.94 10.42 -0.97
C GLN A 322 19.77 9.87 -2.38
N ILE A 323 18.80 8.98 -2.56
CA ILE A 323 18.51 8.29 -3.83
C ILE A 323 17.26 8.81 -4.53
N LEU A 324 16.41 9.59 -3.86
CA LEU A 324 15.35 10.35 -4.51
C LEU A 324 15.87 11.74 -4.95
N PRO A 325 15.30 12.33 -6.01
CA PRO A 325 15.59 13.72 -6.37
C PRO A 325 15.32 14.66 -5.20
N GLU A 326 16.08 15.75 -5.12
CA GLU A 326 15.80 16.81 -4.15
C GLU A 326 14.37 17.33 -4.32
N GLY A 327 13.65 17.46 -3.21
CA GLY A 327 12.25 17.93 -3.22
C GLY A 327 11.22 16.89 -3.69
N TRP A 328 11.61 15.66 -4.04
CA TRP A 328 10.67 14.64 -4.53
C TRP A 328 9.49 14.39 -3.58
N VAL A 329 9.76 14.19 -2.29
CA VAL A 329 8.74 13.94 -1.27
C VAL A 329 7.84 15.16 -1.09
N LYS A 330 8.42 16.38 -1.08
CA LYS A 330 7.65 17.62 -1.04
C LYS A 330 6.74 17.77 -2.27
N GLN A 331 7.24 17.45 -3.46
CA GLN A 331 6.45 17.48 -4.70
C GLN A 331 5.39 16.37 -4.72
N SER A 332 5.67 15.24 -4.09
CA SER A 332 4.68 14.15 -3.92
C SER A 332 3.49 14.58 -3.05
N SER A 333 3.68 15.55 -2.16
CA SER A 333 2.62 16.16 -1.35
C SER A 333 2.04 17.44 -1.96
N ASP A 334 2.55 17.88 -3.11
CA ASP A 334 2.09 19.10 -3.78
C ASP A 334 0.94 18.77 -4.73
N TRP A 335 -0.25 18.87 -4.20
CA TRP A 335 -1.51 18.64 -4.92
C TRP A 335 -1.77 19.65 -6.05
N THR A 336 -1.07 20.77 -6.11
CA THR A 336 -1.15 21.71 -7.23
C THR A 336 -0.60 21.10 -8.52
N GLN A 337 0.18 20.03 -8.42
CA GLN A 337 0.67 19.25 -9.55
C GLN A 337 -0.48 18.49 -10.29
N ALA A 338 -1.55 18.20 -9.60
CA ALA A 338 -2.73 17.52 -10.12
C ALA A 338 -3.91 18.49 -10.21
N LYS A 339 -3.85 19.43 -11.15
CA LYS A 339 -4.81 20.55 -11.27
C LYS A 339 -6.27 20.12 -11.23
N GLY A 340 -6.62 19.01 -11.89
CA GLY A 340 -7.99 18.50 -11.90
C GLY A 340 -8.46 17.93 -10.56
N SER A 341 -7.55 17.72 -9.59
CA SER A 341 -7.92 17.30 -8.23
C SER A 341 -8.36 18.46 -7.34
N VAL A 342 -8.13 19.70 -7.77
CA VAL A 342 -8.57 20.90 -7.06
C VAL A 342 -10.05 21.13 -7.33
N SER A 343 -10.85 21.24 -6.28
CA SER A 343 -12.27 21.51 -6.36
C SER A 343 -12.72 22.40 -5.20
N GLU A 344 -13.99 22.83 -5.19
CA GLU A 344 -14.55 23.56 -4.05
C GLU A 344 -14.45 22.75 -2.76
N ALA A 345 -14.67 21.43 -2.83
CA ALA A 345 -14.54 20.53 -1.69
C ALA A 345 -13.08 20.24 -1.31
N HIS A 346 -12.17 20.37 -2.25
CA HIS A 346 -10.73 20.12 -2.06
C HIS A 346 -9.90 21.24 -2.69
N PRO A 347 -9.89 22.44 -2.09
CA PRO A 347 -9.30 23.63 -2.69
C PRO A 347 -7.77 23.53 -2.84
N LYS A 348 -7.13 22.63 -2.11
CA LYS A 348 -5.70 22.33 -2.24
C LYS A 348 -5.41 21.05 -3.02
N GLY A 349 -6.45 20.38 -3.55
CA GLY A 349 -6.37 19.12 -4.26
C GLY A 349 -6.23 17.90 -3.37
N LEU A 350 -6.19 16.72 -3.99
CA LEU A 350 -6.23 15.43 -3.30
C LEU A 350 -4.97 14.61 -3.49
N TYR A 351 -4.18 14.84 -4.56
CA TYR A 351 -3.26 13.86 -5.08
C TYR A 351 -2.01 14.49 -5.68
N GLY A 352 -0.84 13.93 -5.33
CA GLY A 352 0.45 14.29 -5.92
C GLY A 352 1.04 13.13 -6.72
N TYR A 353 2.31 12.79 -6.51
CA TYR A 353 3.01 11.70 -7.22
C TYR A 353 2.66 10.33 -6.61
N GLN A 354 1.47 9.79 -6.94
CA GLN A 354 0.92 8.54 -6.40
C GLN A 354 0.75 8.55 -4.87
N TRP A 355 0.58 9.73 -4.28
CA TRP A 355 0.29 9.93 -2.87
C TRP A 355 -0.96 10.78 -2.71
N TRP A 356 -1.82 10.40 -1.76
CA TRP A 356 -2.96 11.17 -1.33
C TRP A 356 -2.52 12.20 -0.30
N ASN A 357 -3.20 13.33 -0.29
CA ASN A 357 -3.00 14.40 0.68
C ASN A 357 -4.10 14.40 1.72
N ASN A 358 -3.73 14.80 2.93
CA ASN A 358 -4.68 14.83 4.02
C ASN A 358 -5.42 16.16 4.06
N GLU A 359 -6.30 16.39 3.11
CA GLU A 359 -7.39 17.33 3.33
C GLU A 359 -8.69 16.55 3.50
N VAL A 360 -8.99 16.23 4.76
CA VAL A 360 -10.35 15.88 5.12
C VAL A 360 -11.18 17.13 4.88
N PRO A 361 -12.19 17.12 3.97
CA PRO A 361 -13.03 18.29 3.75
C PRO A 361 -13.61 18.75 5.09
N ALA A 362 -13.45 20.03 5.40
CA ALA A 362 -13.95 20.62 6.64
C ALA A 362 -15.47 20.45 6.85
N ASN A 363 -16.18 20.08 5.79
CA ASN A 363 -17.62 19.82 5.76
C ASN A 363 -18.01 18.33 5.79
N ALA A 364 -17.04 17.40 5.93
CA ALA A 364 -17.39 16.02 6.28
C ALA A 364 -18.06 16.02 7.65
N VAL A 365 -19.31 15.55 7.68
CA VAL A 365 -20.22 15.65 8.84
C VAL A 365 -19.54 15.13 10.11
N GLY A 366 -19.39 15.98 11.12
CA GLY A 366 -18.85 15.63 12.43
C GLY A 366 -17.33 15.78 12.60
N VAL A 367 -16.61 16.25 11.60
CA VAL A 367 -15.18 16.58 11.73
C VAL A 367 -15.03 17.96 12.34
N THR A 368 -14.42 18.03 13.51
CA THR A 368 -14.02 19.32 14.07
C THR A 368 -12.70 19.77 13.44
N PRO A 369 -12.49 21.06 13.14
CA PRO A 369 -11.26 21.59 12.54
C PRO A 369 -9.97 21.21 13.28
N LYS A 370 -10.04 20.80 14.55
CA LYS A 370 -8.90 20.39 15.36
C LYS A 370 -8.24 19.06 14.94
N VAL A 371 -8.94 18.22 14.18
CA VAL A 371 -8.38 16.93 13.69
C VAL A 371 -7.34 17.18 12.62
N GLU A 372 -7.48 18.25 11.86
CA GLU A 372 -6.68 18.54 10.68
C GLU A 372 -5.27 19.05 11.02
N ASP A 373 -5.09 19.79 12.12
CA ASP A 373 -3.82 20.45 12.45
C ASP A 373 -2.69 19.46 12.77
N SER A 374 -3.00 18.30 13.33
CA SER A 374 -1.99 17.30 13.72
C SER A 374 -1.52 16.44 12.55
N LEU A 375 -2.33 16.31 11.50
CA LEU A 375 -2.03 15.52 10.31
C LEU A 375 -1.80 16.39 9.07
N LYS A 376 -1.85 17.71 9.22
CA LYS A 376 -1.60 18.63 8.12
C LYS A 376 -0.26 18.34 7.46
N ASP A 377 -0.26 18.37 6.14
CA ASP A 377 0.90 18.05 5.31
C ASP A 377 1.37 16.57 5.39
N SER A 378 0.50 15.67 5.84
CA SER A 378 0.77 14.24 5.77
C SER A 378 0.60 13.70 4.35
N LEU A 379 1.46 12.74 4.00
CA LEU A 379 1.33 11.90 2.82
C LEU A 379 0.60 10.61 3.19
N TRP A 380 -0.32 10.19 2.34
CA TRP A 380 -1.05 8.94 2.52
C TRP A 380 -0.92 8.05 1.28
N ALA A 381 -0.38 6.86 1.46
CA ALA A 381 -0.54 5.77 0.53
C ALA A 381 -1.78 4.98 0.94
N LEU A 382 -2.78 4.90 0.07
CA LEU A 382 -4.06 4.28 0.38
C LEU A 382 -4.34 3.13 -0.58
N GLY A 383 -4.82 2.02 -0.02
CA GLY A 383 -5.31 0.86 -0.75
C GLY A 383 -6.71 0.48 -0.31
N ILE A 384 -7.47 -0.09 -1.22
CA ILE A 384 -8.82 -0.55 -0.93
C ILE A 384 -8.83 -1.49 0.28
N PHE A 385 -9.97 -1.54 0.97
CA PHE A 385 -10.18 -2.28 2.21
C PHE A 385 -9.31 -1.80 3.40
N GLY A 386 -8.79 -0.56 3.35
CA GLY A 386 -8.12 0.09 4.48
C GLY A 386 -6.64 -0.21 4.65
N GLN A 387 -5.93 -0.45 3.53
CA GLN A 387 -4.48 -0.52 3.54
C GLN A 387 -3.89 0.88 3.55
N MET A 388 -2.98 1.19 4.49
CA MET A 388 -2.48 2.56 4.65
C MET A 388 -1.03 2.62 5.07
N ILE A 389 -0.31 3.59 4.51
CA ILE A 389 0.91 4.15 5.09
C ILE A 389 0.70 5.66 5.18
N MET A 390 0.74 6.22 6.38
CA MET A 390 0.75 7.65 6.61
C MET A 390 2.14 8.09 7.01
N VAL A 391 2.64 9.14 6.37
CA VAL A 391 3.95 9.74 6.66
C VAL A 391 3.76 11.22 6.98
N ASN A 392 4.18 11.64 8.15
CA ASN A 392 4.16 13.04 8.56
C ASN A 392 5.58 13.50 8.96
N GLN A 393 6.23 14.26 8.08
CA GLN A 393 7.59 14.73 8.30
C GLN A 393 7.69 15.72 9.46
N LYS A 394 6.65 16.55 9.66
CA LYS A 394 6.62 17.54 10.75
C LYS A 394 6.58 16.88 12.12
N GLU A 395 5.79 15.82 12.25
CA GLU A 395 5.65 15.08 13.51
C GLU A 395 6.69 13.96 13.64
N ASN A 396 7.54 13.75 12.64
CA ASN A 396 8.47 12.61 12.56
C ASN A 396 7.76 11.28 12.87
N LEU A 397 6.66 11.03 12.14
CA LEU A 397 5.69 10.00 12.43
C LEU A 397 5.34 9.19 11.18
N VAL A 398 5.37 7.88 11.31
CA VAL A 398 4.85 6.93 10.32
C VAL A 398 3.80 6.06 10.99
N ILE A 399 2.65 5.92 10.35
CA ILE A 399 1.61 4.97 10.78
C ILE A 399 1.29 4.04 9.62
N VAL A 400 1.37 2.74 9.87
CA VAL A 400 0.96 1.69 8.94
C VAL A 400 -0.28 1.01 9.47
N GLN A 401 -1.24 0.75 8.59
CA GLN A 401 -2.43 -0.03 8.91
C GLN A 401 -2.70 -1.07 7.82
N TRP A 402 -2.94 -2.29 8.24
CA TRP A 402 -3.53 -3.36 7.48
C TRP A 402 -4.97 -3.56 7.96
N SER A 403 -5.92 -3.51 7.09
CA SER A 403 -7.32 -3.71 7.44
C SER A 403 -8.04 -4.60 6.44
N THR A 404 -9.20 -5.06 6.85
CA THR A 404 -10.12 -5.85 6.05
C THR A 404 -11.53 -5.21 6.09
N TRP A 405 -11.61 -3.93 5.75
CA TRP A 405 -12.88 -3.19 5.75
C TRP A 405 -13.98 -3.96 4.99
N PRO A 406 -15.25 -3.79 5.36
CA PRO A 406 -16.34 -4.53 4.72
C PRO A 406 -16.52 -4.19 3.23
N GLN A 407 -16.06 -3.03 2.80
CA GLN A 407 -16.15 -2.55 1.42
C GLN A 407 -14.78 -2.06 0.94
N ALA A 408 -14.55 -2.15 -0.36
CA ALA A 408 -13.32 -1.66 -0.97
C ALA A 408 -13.11 -0.16 -0.69
N GLU A 409 -14.15 0.63 -0.92
CA GLU A 409 -14.23 2.06 -0.59
C GLU A 409 -15.50 2.33 0.21
N PRO A 410 -15.46 2.30 1.55
CA PRO A 410 -16.58 2.74 2.35
C PRO A 410 -16.79 4.25 2.20
N SER A 411 -18.03 4.71 2.48
CA SER A 411 -18.30 6.14 2.45
C SER A 411 -17.34 6.89 3.36
N PHE A 412 -16.96 8.10 3.00
CA PHE A 412 -15.98 8.91 3.74
C PHE A 412 -16.38 9.13 5.22
N SER A 413 -17.67 9.14 5.53
CA SER A 413 -18.21 9.29 6.89
C SER A 413 -18.09 8.04 7.77
N ALA A 414 -17.54 6.93 7.24
CA ALA A 414 -17.37 5.67 7.95
C ALA A 414 -15.89 5.45 8.33
N GLN A 415 -15.29 4.35 7.88
CA GLN A 415 -13.93 3.94 8.26
C GLN A 415 -12.83 4.97 7.94
N PRO A 416 -12.82 5.66 6.77
CA PRO A 416 -11.79 6.66 6.48
C PRO A 416 -11.78 7.82 7.48
N LEU A 417 -12.96 8.30 7.91
CA LEU A 417 -13.07 9.35 8.91
C LEU A 417 -12.50 8.88 10.26
N GLU A 418 -12.90 7.71 10.73
CA GLU A 418 -12.41 7.17 12.01
C GLU A 418 -10.89 6.95 11.97
N ALA A 419 -10.32 6.50 10.84
CA ALA A 419 -8.89 6.37 10.66
C ALA A 419 -8.17 7.72 10.82
N SER A 420 -8.67 8.77 10.18
CA SER A 420 -8.11 10.13 10.32
C SER A 420 -8.19 10.63 11.76
N LEU A 421 -9.30 10.40 12.46
CA LEU A 421 -9.48 10.79 13.85
C LEU A 421 -8.51 10.06 14.79
N MET A 422 -8.37 8.74 14.64
CA MET A 422 -7.45 7.94 15.44
C MET A 422 -6.00 8.34 15.18
N PHE A 423 -5.59 8.50 13.90
CA PHE A 423 -4.22 8.87 13.57
C PHE A 423 -3.87 10.27 14.09
N SER A 424 -4.83 11.20 14.08
CA SER A 424 -4.69 12.51 14.72
C SER A 424 -4.53 12.39 16.24
N ALA A 425 -5.33 11.54 16.89
CA ALA A 425 -5.21 11.30 18.33
C ALA A 425 -3.86 10.67 18.69
N ILE A 426 -3.35 9.73 17.87
CA ILE A 426 -2.01 9.16 18.03
C ILE A 426 -0.93 10.23 17.90
N ALA A 427 -0.98 11.06 16.85
CA ALA A 427 -0.02 12.15 16.64
C ALA A 427 0.01 13.12 17.84
N ASN A 428 -1.16 13.46 18.37
CA ASN A 428 -1.26 14.34 19.55
C ASN A 428 -0.73 13.69 20.84
N ALA A 429 -0.92 12.38 21.00
CA ALA A 429 -0.43 11.66 22.19
C ALA A 429 1.10 11.46 22.20
N LEU A 430 1.74 11.52 21.04
CA LEU A 430 3.19 11.32 20.87
C LEU A 430 3.98 12.64 20.73
N ARG A 431 3.34 13.80 20.86
CA ARG A 431 3.99 15.12 20.98
C ARG A 431 4.61 15.34 22.41
#